data_c22e0fac35ceb47ddbefe3e9ef1def96
#
_entry.id   c22e0fac35ceb47ddbefe3e9ef1def96
#
_cell.length_a   1.000
_cell.length_b   1.000
_cell.length_c   1.000
_cell.angle_alpha   90.00
_cell.angle_beta   90.00
_cell.angle_gamma   90.00
#
_symmetry.space_group_name_H-M   'P 1'
#
loop_
_entity.id
_entity.type
_entity.pdbx_description
1 polymer ?
#
loop_
_entity_poly.entity_id
_entity_poly.type
_entity_poly.pdbx_seq_one_letter_code
_entity_poly.pdbx_strand_id
1 'polypeptide(L)'
;MSGLPIAPPQASTTAGQVDALALFMLLVSALIAGGVFLSIVVFCVRYRRRPGNDIGQVPRRTAPLELTWTLVPMALAMVPFVWGALIYLSEAQPPADALEIYVVAKQWMWKAQHPTGQAEIDALHVPVGRAVKLTMTSQDVIHSFFVPAFRVKADVLPGRYTSLWFQATEPGDYRLYCSQYCGTDHAAMTGIVTALAPGAYAAWLTGGSSAANTPAAQGRQLFLQHGCVDCHETGRAPNLQGVFGQPVLLSDGTT
;
A
#
# COMPACT_ATOMS: atom_id res chain seq x y z
N MET A 1 -13.41 -15.23 -5.03
CA MET A 1 -14.61 -14.39 -4.79
C MET A 1 -14.36 -13.08 -5.53
N SER A 2 -15.09 -12.80 -6.58
CA SER A 2 -15.01 -11.52 -7.29
C SER A 2 -15.31 -10.41 -6.28
N GLY A 3 -14.31 -9.56 -6.03
CA GLY A 3 -14.39 -8.49 -5.06
C GLY A 3 -15.56 -7.55 -5.34
N LEU A 4 -16.08 -6.92 -4.32
CA LEU A 4 -17.01 -5.81 -4.47
C LEU A 4 -16.42 -4.82 -5.48
N PRO A 5 -17.19 -4.28 -6.45
CA PRO A 5 -16.66 -3.41 -7.50
C PRO A 5 -16.04 -2.10 -7.00
N ILE A 6 -16.15 -1.83 -5.70
CA ILE A 6 -15.57 -0.68 -4.99
C ILE A 6 -14.23 -0.97 -4.31
N ALA A 7 -13.77 -2.23 -4.29
CA ALA A 7 -12.50 -2.63 -3.68
C ALA A 7 -11.50 -3.06 -4.76
N PRO A 8 -10.19 -2.72 -4.62
CA PRO A 8 -9.16 -3.21 -5.52
C PRO A 8 -9.05 -4.74 -5.44
N PRO A 9 -8.52 -5.42 -6.49
CA PRO A 9 -8.34 -6.86 -6.48
C PRO A 9 -7.48 -7.31 -5.29
N GLN A 10 -7.66 -8.54 -4.83
CA GLN A 10 -6.83 -9.17 -3.81
C GLN A 10 -5.66 -9.86 -4.52
N ALA A 11 -4.48 -9.27 -4.47
CA ALA A 11 -3.32 -9.74 -5.23
C ALA A 11 -2.11 -10.07 -4.35
N SER A 12 -2.33 -10.24 -3.04
CA SER A 12 -1.31 -10.71 -2.09
C SER A 12 -1.86 -11.77 -1.14
N THR A 13 -0.95 -12.48 -0.49
CA THR A 13 -1.30 -13.52 0.50
C THR A 13 -2.04 -12.97 1.71
N THR A 14 -1.82 -11.71 2.08
CA THR A 14 -2.44 -11.04 3.24
C THR A 14 -3.75 -10.34 2.89
N ALA A 15 -3.99 -10.00 1.62
CA ALA A 15 -5.13 -9.18 1.19
C ALA A 15 -6.48 -9.77 1.63
N GLY A 16 -6.66 -11.08 1.51
CA GLY A 16 -7.91 -11.74 1.90
C GLY A 16 -8.21 -11.66 3.40
N GLN A 17 -7.17 -11.73 4.25
CA GLN A 17 -7.33 -11.65 5.71
C GLN A 17 -7.66 -10.21 6.15
N VAL A 18 -7.02 -9.21 5.55
CA VAL A 18 -7.31 -7.78 5.81
C VAL A 18 -8.74 -7.45 5.40
N ASP A 19 -9.20 -7.90 4.23
CA ASP A 19 -10.55 -7.67 3.75
C ASP A 19 -11.61 -8.38 4.62
N ALA A 20 -11.32 -9.60 5.09
CA ALA A 20 -12.21 -10.33 5.98
C ALA A 20 -12.37 -9.60 7.33
N LEU A 21 -11.28 -9.10 7.90
CA LEU A 21 -11.32 -8.29 9.11
C LEU A 21 -12.08 -6.98 8.90
N ALA A 22 -11.84 -6.29 7.79
CA ALA A 22 -12.54 -5.05 7.45
C ALA A 22 -14.04 -5.28 7.29
N LEU A 23 -14.45 -6.35 6.59
CA LEU A 23 -15.86 -6.73 6.44
C LEU A 23 -16.50 -7.06 7.80
N PHE A 24 -15.81 -7.83 8.64
CA PHE A 24 -16.28 -8.14 9.99
C PHE A 24 -16.54 -6.86 10.80
N MET A 25 -15.57 -5.94 10.81
CA MET A 25 -15.72 -4.65 11.52
C MET A 25 -16.88 -3.82 10.95
N LEU A 26 -17.05 -3.79 9.63
CA LEU A 26 -18.15 -3.09 8.96
C LEU A 26 -19.52 -3.67 9.38
N LEU A 27 -19.65 -5.00 9.36
CA LEU A 27 -20.90 -5.67 9.74
C LEU A 27 -21.25 -5.47 11.22
N VAL A 28 -20.26 -5.58 12.10
CA VAL A 28 -20.46 -5.32 13.54
C VAL A 28 -20.84 -3.86 13.78
N SER A 29 -20.17 -2.93 13.13
CA SER A 29 -20.49 -1.49 13.22
C SER A 29 -21.90 -1.19 12.71
N ALA A 30 -22.29 -1.76 11.59
CA ALA A 30 -23.63 -1.63 11.02
C ALA A 30 -24.71 -2.23 11.94
N LEU A 31 -24.44 -3.38 12.56
CA LEU A 31 -25.34 -4.03 13.51
C LEU A 31 -25.56 -3.15 14.76
N ILE A 32 -24.48 -2.65 15.35
CA ILE A 32 -24.55 -1.78 16.53
C ILE A 32 -25.26 -0.46 16.20
N ALA A 33 -24.85 0.21 15.12
CA ALA A 33 -25.46 1.46 14.69
C ALA A 33 -26.96 1.28 14.36
N GLY A 34 -27.32 0.21 13.65
CA GLY A 34 -28.70 -0.14 13.35
C GLY A 34 -29.52 -0.45 14.61
N GLY A 35 -28.94 -1.19 15.55
CA GLY A 35 -29.58 -1.49 16.84
C GLY A 35 -29.83 -0.24 17.68
N VAL A 36 -28.87 0.66 17.76
CA VAL A 36 -29.02 1.96 18.45
C VAL A 36 -30.08 2.82 17.76
N PHE A 37 -30.03 2.95 16.44
CA PHE A 37 -31.01 3.71 15.66
C PHE A 37 -32.43 3.15 15.87
N LEU A 38 -32.60 1.84 15.74
CA LEU A 38 -33.89 1.19 15.96
C LEU A 38 -34.40 1.41 17.40
N SER A 39 -33.54 1.30 18.39
CA SER A 39 -33.90 1.55 19.79
C SER A 39 -34.38 2.98 20.00
N ILE A 40 -33.71 3.97 19.41
CA ILE A 40 -34.14 5.37 19.46
C ILE A 40 -35.53 5.53 18.84
N VAL A 41 -35.77 4.98 17.66
CA VAL A 41 -37.07 5.07 16.99
C VAL A 41 -38.16 4.41 17.84
N VAL A 42 -37.89 3.21 18.33
CA VAL A 42 -38.85 2.49 19.22
C VAL A 42 -39.17 3.31 20.46
N PHE A 43 -38.16 3.87 21.11
CA PHE A 43 -38.38 4.68 22.33
C PHE A 43 -39.13 5.98 22.04
N CYS A 44 -38.82 6.68 20.97
CA CYS A 44 -39.55 7.86 20.52
C CYS A 44 -41.03 7.58 20.26
N VAL A 45 -41.34 6.45 19.64
CA VAL A 45 -42.73 6.07 19.34
C VAL A 45 -43.45 5.56 20.56
N ARG A 46 -42.82 4.63 21.31
CA ARG A 46 -43.47 3.94 22.44
C ARG A 46 -43.62 4.82 23.68
N TYR A 47 -42.63 5.63 23.99
CA TYR A 47 -42.57 6.47 25.19
C TYR A 47 -42.86 7.93 24.92
N ARG A 48 -43.46 8.26 23.76
CA ARG A 48 -43.90 9.65 23.48
C ARG A 48 -44.87 10.13 24.56
N ARG A 49 -44.75 11.37 24.96
CA ARG A 49 -45.62 12.01 25.96
C ARG A 49 -47.09 11.91 25.52
N ARG A 50 -47.96 11.44 26.42
CA ARG A 50 -49.42 11.39 26.23
C ARG A 50 -50.10 12.10 27.39
N PRO A 51 -51.25 12.80 27.18
CA PRO A 51 -51.99 13.43 28.27
C PRO A 51 -52.35 12.39 29.32
N GLY A 52 -52.07 12.69 30.63
CA GLY A 52 -52.41 11.86 31.76
C GLY A 52 -51.37 10.79 32.19
N ASN A 53 -50.21 10.69 31.52
CA ASN A 53 -49.18 9.69 31.87
C ASN A 53 -47.79 10.35 31.94
N ASP A 54 -47.62 11.27 32.91
CA ASP A 54 -46.44 12.15 33.01
C ASP A 54 -45.33 11.67 33.94
N ILE A 55 -45.52 10.56 34.68
CA ILE A 55 -44.55 10.13 35.68
C ILE A 55 -43.83 8.87 35.23
N GLY A 56 -42.55 9.02 34.88
CA GLY A 56 -41.65 7.91 34.63
C GLY A 56 -41.37 7.12 35.92
N GLN A 57 -41.32 5.80 35.82
CA GLN A 57 -40.92 4.96 36.96
C GLN A 57 -39.42 4.70 36.89
N VAL A 58 -38.72 4.88 38.02
CA VAL A 58 -37.30 4.56 38.14
C VAL A 58 -37.15 3.02 38.22
N PRO A 59 -36.35 2.41 37.34
CA PRO A 59 -36.11 0.97 37.41
C PRO A 59 -35.41 0.59 38.73
N ARG A 60 -35.88 -0.47 39.37
CA ARG A 60 -35.35 -0.90 40.68
C ARG A 60 -34.00 -1.61 40.64
N ARG A 61 -33.63 -2.15 39.49
CA ARG A 61 -32.34 -2.86 39.26
C ARG A 61 -31.84 -2.60 37.87
N THR A 62 -30.79 -1.82 37.73
CA THR A 62 -30.13 -1.49 36.47
C THR A 62 -28.83 -2.27 36.25
N ALA A 63 -28.24 -2.78 37.34
CA ALA A 63 -26.95 -3.45 37.32
C ALA A 63 -26.79 -4.59 36.25
N PRO A 64 -27.77 -5.51 36.05
CA PRO A 64 -27.63 -6.53 34.99
C PRO A 64 -27.59 -5.92 33.59
N LEU A 65 -28.37 -4.87 33.34
CA LEU A 65 -28.40 -4.14 32.08
C LEU A 65 -27.07 -3.44 31.84
N GLU A 66 -26.55 -2.74 32.88
CA GLU A 66 -25.27 -2.05 32.85
C GLU A 66 -24.11 -3.00 32.56
N LEU A 67 -24.06 -4.14 33.25
CA LEU A 67 -23.05 -5.19 32.99
C LEU A 67 -23.15 -5.73 31.56
N THR A 68 -24.38 -5.95 31.06
CA THR A 68 -24.56 -6.50 29.72
C THR A 68 -24.06 -5.55 28.64
N TRP A 69 -24.46 -4.27 28.70
CA TRP A 69 -24.04 -3.32 27.67
C TRP A 69 -22.55 -2.92 27.77
N THR A 70 -21.90 -3.23 28.89
CA THR A 70 -20.45 -3.02 29.07
C THR A 70 -19.66 -4.25 28.60
N LEU A 71 -20.02 -5.43 29.10
CA LEU A 71 -19.24 -6.65 28.87
C LEU A 71 -19.42 -7.22 27.46
N VAL A 72 -20.62 -7.14 26.90
CA VAL A 72 -20.89 -7.68 25.56
C VAL A 72 -20.14 -6.89 24.47
N PRO A 73 -20.22 -5.55 24.40
CA PRO A 73 -19.44 -4.79 23.44
C PRO A 73 -17.91 -4.91 23.66
N MET A 74 -17.47 -4.99 24.92
CA MET A 74 -16.06 -5.19 25.25
C MET A 74 -15.56 -6.54 24.71
N ALA A 75 -16.28 -7.63 24.95
CA ALA A 75 -15.93 -8.95 24.43
C ALA A 75 -15.95 -8.97 22.89
N LEU A 76 -16.94 -8.31 22.28
CA LEU A 76 -17.05 -8.18 20.84
C LEU A 76 -15.88 -7.38 20.23
N ALA A 77 -15.41 -6.32 20.90
CA ALA A 77 -14.27 -5.51 20.48
C ALA A 77 -12.93 -6.26 20.60
N MET A 78 -12.82 -7.24 21.51
CA MET A 78 -11.63 -8.06 21.63
C MET A 78 -11.39 -8.96 20.40
N VAL A 79 -12.43 -9.35 19.69
CA VAL A 79 -12.29 -10.21 18.49
C VAL A 79 -11.48 -9.52 17.39
N PRO A 80 -11.87 -8.34 16.88
CA PRO A 80 -11.08 -7.65 15.85
C PRO A 80 -9.73 -7.16 16.38
N PHE A 81 -9.61 -6.86 17.68
CA PHE A 81 -8.34 -6.50 18.30
C PHE A 81 -7.32 -7.64 18.20
N VAL A 82 -7.68 -8.84 18.65
CA VAL A 82 -6.79 -10.01 18.58
C VAL A 82 -6.50 -10.40 17.14
N TRP A 83 -7.53 -10.42 16.29
CA TRP A 83 -7.37 -10.74 14.87
C TRP A 83 -6.44 -9.74 14.17
N GLY A 84 -6.67 -8.44 14.36
CA GLY A 84 -5.81 -7.39 13.79
C GLY A 84 -4.37 -7.44 14.32
N ALA A 85 -4.19 -7.73 15.62
CA ALA A 85 -2.87 -7.90 16.20
C ALA A 85 -2.10 -9.09 15.58
N LEU A 86 -2.77 -10.21 15.31
CA LEU A 86 -2.16 -11.37 14.65
C LEU A 86 -1.74 -11.06 13.21
N ILE A 87 -2.59 -10.35 12.44
CA ILE A 87 -2.24 -9.87 11.09
C ILE A 87 -1.04 -8.93 11.17
N TYR A 88 -1.07 -7.94 12.06
CA TYR A 88 0.02 -6.98 12.24
C TYR A 88 1.34 -7.65 12.57
N LEU A 89 1.35 -8.60 13.50
CA LEU A 89 2.56 -9.34 13.89
C LEU A 89 3.11 -10.20 12.74
N SER A 90 2.22 -10.78 11.92
CA SER A 90 2.66 -11.52 10.73
C SER A 90 3.27 -10.62 9.67
N GLU A 91 2.74 -9.41 9.48
CA GLU A 91 3.27 -8.42 8.53
C GLU A 91 4.55 -7.73 9.03
N ALA A 92 4.77 -7.68 10.34
CA ALA A 92 5.98 -7.12 10.92
C ALA A 92 7.23 -8.01 10.75
N GLN A 93 7.06 -9.29 10.43
CA GLN A 93 8.14 -10.29 10.34
C GLN A 93 8.22 -10.89 8.94
N PRO A 94 9.07 -10.35 8.05
CA PRO A 94 9.30 -10.94 6.74
C PRO A 94 9.93 -12.33 6.86
N PRO A 95 9.58 -13.29 5.98
CA PRO A 95 10.27 -14.58 5.89
C PRO A 95 11.77 -14.38 5.68
N ALA A 96 12.58 -15.29 6.24
CA ALA A 96 14.05 -15.19 6.21
C ALA A 96 14.64 -15.28 4.79
N ASP A 97 13.91 -15.92 3.87
CA ASP A 97 14.28 -16.10 2.45
C ASP A 97 13.64 -15.06 1.53
N ALA A 98 13.03 -14.01 2.09
CA ALA A 98 12.41 -12.95 1.30
C ALA A 98 13.43 -12.26 0.39
N LEU A 99 13.02 -11.97 -0.84
CA LEU A 99 13.80 -11.18 -1.77
C LEU A 99 13.86 -9.73 -1.27
N GLU A 100 15.05 -9.26 -0.91
CA GLU A 100 15.22 -7.88 -0.47
C GLU A 100 15.39 -6.93 -1.65
N ILE A 101 14.60 -5.86 -1.68
CA ILE A 101 14.70 -4.77 -2.67
C ILE A 101 14.78 -3.45 -1.89
N TYR A 102 15.69 -2.58 -2.30
CA TYR A 102 15.85 -1.26 -1.69
C TYR A 102 15.00 -0.24 -2.41
N VAL A 103 14.28 0.59 -1.63
CA VAL A 103 13.44 1.66 -2.18
C VAL A 103 13.83 2.99 -1.56
N VAL A 104 14.08 3.97 -2.40
CA VAL A 104 14.36 5.35 -1.99
C VAL A 104 13.26 6.25 -2.51
N ALA A 105 12.53 6.88 -1.59
CA ALA A 105 11.54 7.91 -1.92
C ALA A 105 12.19 9.29 -2.02
N LYS A 106 11.74 10.07 -2.98
CA LYS A 106 12.12 11.48 -3.17
C LYS A 106 10.93 12.22 -3.78
N GLN A 107 10.80 13.51 -3.55
CA GLN A 107 9.80 14.37 -4.19
C GLN A 107 10.01 14.41 -5.72
N TRP A 108 9.18 13.83 -6.54
CA TRP A 108 7.97 13.03 -6.31
C TRP A 108 8.12 11.75 -7.14
N MET A 109 9.04 10.89 -6.72
CA MET A 109 9.37 9.64 -7.42
C MET A 109 9.74 8.52 -6.42
N TRP A 110 9.59 7.30 -6.88
CA TRP A 110 10.04 6.08 -6.23
C TRP A 110 11.24 5.52 -6.99
N LYS A 111 12.34 5.27 -6.31
CA LYS A 111 13.50 4.59 -6.89
C LYS A 111 13.60 3.21 -6.26
N ALA A 112 13.52 2.16 -7.05
CA ALA A 112 13.75 0.80 -6.60
C ALA A 112 15.10 0.30 -7.10
N GLN A 113 15.82 -0.47 -6.28
CA GLN A 113 17.08 -1.11 -6.63
C GLN A 113 17.07 -2.58 -6.21
N HIS A 114 17.24 -3.45 -7.19
CA HIS A 114 17.31 -4.89 -7.01
C HIS A 114 18.72 -5.34 -6.57
N PRO A 115 18.86 -6.50 -5.90
CA PRO A 115 20.16 -7.04 -5.50
C PRO A 115 21.12 -7.27 -6.65
N THR A 116 20.58 -7.50 -7.85
CA THR A 116 21.33 -7.72 -9.10
C THR A 116 21.85 -6.43 -9.74
N GLY A 117 21.50 -5.26 -9.14
CA GLY A 117 21.96 -3.94 -9.61
C GLY A 117 20.98 -3.20 -10.52
N GLN A 118 19.90 -3.85 -10.97
CA GLN A 118 18.85 -3.14 -11.73
C GLN A 118 18.20 -2.08 -10.88
N ALA A 119 17.99 -0.90 -11.47
CA ALA A 119 17.30 0.23 -10.88
C ALA A 119 16.06 0.61 -11.70
N GLU A 120 15.02 1.00 -11.01
CA GLU A 120 13.75 1.42 -11.61
C GLU A 120 13.29 2.75 -11.00
N ILE A 121 12.54 3.53 -11.77
CA ILE A 121 11.92 4.77 -11.31
C ILE A 121 10.41 4.66 -11.54
N ASP A 122 9.62 4.87 -10.46
CA ASP A 122 8.16 4.75 -10.45
C ASP A 122 7.63 3.38 -10.94
N ALA A 123 8.50 2.39 -10.97
CA ALA A 123 8.23 1.01 -11.31
C ALA A 123 8.90 0.09 -10.28
N LEU A 124 8.31 -1.09 -10.08
CA LEU A 124 8.86 -2.14 -9.22
C LEU A 124 8.44 -3.50 -9.77
N HIS A 125 9.39 -4.23 -10.34
CA HIS A 125 9.14 -5.60 -10.79
C HIS A 125 9.37 -6.59 -9.64
N VAL A 126 8.44 -7.51 -9.45
CA VAL A 126 8.50 -8.53 -8.39
C VAL A 126 8.08 -9.90 -8.90
N PRO A 127 8.62 -11.00 -8.36
CA PRO A 127 8.16 -12.33 -8.72
C PRO A 127 6.86 -12.68 -7.98
N VAL A 128 5.94 -13.34 -8.67
CA VAL A 128 4.77 -13.99 -8.07
C VAL A 128 5.21 -15.20 -7.24
N GLY A 129 4.53 -15.44 -6.10
CA GLY A 129 4.74 -16.61 -5.27
C GLY A 129 5.99 -16.58 -4.38
N ARG A 130 6.75 -15.48 -4.38
CA ARG A 130 7.91 -15.28 -3.52
C ARG A 130 7.70 -14.08 -2.61
N ALA A 131 8.07 -14.21 -1.34
CA ALA A 131 8.06 -13.09 -0.42
C ALA A 131 9.09 -12.03 -0.85
N VAL A 132 8.67 -10.77 -0.88
CA VAL A 132 9.49 -9.60 -1.20
C VAL A 132 9.50 -8.68 0.00
N LYS A 133 10.69 -8.38 0.50
CA LYS A 133 10.93 -7.39 1.56
C LYS A 133 11.45 -6.12 0.92
N LEU A 134 10.77 -5.02 1.16
CA LEU A 134 11.25 -3.69 0.82
C LEU A 134 11.97 -3.08 2.03
N THR A 135 13.21 -2.65 1.83
CA THR A 135 13.93 -1.81 2.79
C THR A 135 13.96 -0.40 2.24
N MET A 136 13.29 0.53 2.94
CA MET A 136 12.91 1.82 2.40
C MET A 136 13.48 2.98 3.21
N THR A 137 13.88 4.06 2.53
CA THR A 137 14.27 5.34 3.15
C THR A 137 13.86 6.51 2.27
N SER A 138 13.76 7.71 2.84
CA SER A 138 13.49 8.94 2.10
C SER A 138 14.72 9.83 2.04
N GLN A 139 14.90 10.55 0.93
CA GLN A 139 15.96 11.56 0.75
C GLN A 139 15.55 12.96 1.21
N ASP A 140 14.26 13.21 1.44
CA ASP A 140 13.73 14.55 1.73
C ASP A 140 12.66 14.53 2.83
N VAL A 141 11.39 14.32 2.50
CA VAL A 141 10.26 14.37 3.42
C VAL A 141 9.70 12.98 3.71
N ILE A 142 8.70 12.89 4.56
CA ILE A 142 7.98 11.63 4.79
C ILE A 142 7.12 11.33 3.57
N HIS A 143 7.24 10.10 3.06
CA HIS A 143 6.36 9.50 2.07
C HIS A 143 5.69 8.27 2.67
N SER A 144 4.75 7.64 1.96
CA SER A 144 4.17 6.37 2.39
C SER A 144 3.95 5.47 1.17
N PHE A 145 4.63 4.35 1.15
CA PHE A 145 4.53 3.35 0.09
C PHE A 145 3.23 2.57 0.27
N PHE A 146 2.32 2.66 -0.69
CA PHE A 146 0.99 2.08 -0.59
C PHE A 146 0.59 1.36 -1.88
N VAL A 147 0.35 0.05 -1.80
CA VAL A 147 -0.19 -0.77 -2.88
C VAL A 147 -1.55 -1.33 -2.46
N PRO A 148 -2.65 -0.69 -2.87
CA PRO A 148 -4.01 -1.09 -2.45
C PRO A 148 -4.36 -2.55 -2.74
N ALA A 149 -3.94 -3.06 -3.91
CA ALA A 149 -4.20 -4.44 -4.31
C ALA A 149 -3.53 -5.49 -3.40
N PHE A 150 -2.44 -5.10 -2.74
CA PHE A 150 -1.72 -5.96 -1.79
C PHE A 150 -2.14 -5.73 -0.34
N ARG A 151 -2.94 -4.70 -0.05
CA ARG A 151 -3.32 -4.26 1.32
C ARG A 151 -2.12 -3.92 2.20
N VAL A 152 -1.01 -3.48 1.60
CA VAL A 152 0.20 -3.11 2.33
C VAL A 152 0.48 -1.62 2.23
N LYS A 153 0.88 -1.05 3.36
CA LYS A 153 1.24 0.36 3.49
C LYS A 153 2.32 0.52 4.56
N ALA A 154 3.37 1.29 4.27
CA ALA A 154 4.35 1.69 5.27
C ALA A 154 4.90 3.08 4.98
N ASP A 155 5.15 3.84 6.03
CA ASP A 155 5.77 5.14 5.92
C ASP A 155 7.26 5.01 5.60
N VAL A 156 7.73 5.89 4.73
CA VAL A 156 9.12 5.98 4.28
C VAL A 156 9.70 7.26 4.84
N LEU A 157 10.61 7.12 5.81
CA LEU A 157 11.08 8.20 6.65
C LEU A 157 12.48 8.67 6.26
N PRO A 158 12.78 9.98 6.31
CA PRO A 158 14.14 10.47 6.15
C PRO A 158 15.02 10.09 7.35
N GLY A 159 16.31 9.82 7.08
CA GLY A 159 17.31 9.55 8.11
C GLY A 159 17.20 8.19 8.80
N ARG A 160 16.28 7.31 8.39
CA ARG A 160 16.13 5.94 8.91
C ARG A 160 15.59 4.98 7.88
N TYR A 161 15.81 3.71 8.09
CA TYR A 161 15.22 2.65 7.27
C TYR A 161 13.91 2.15 7.89
N THR A 162 12.92 1.96 7.04
CA THR A 162 11.67 1.26 7.36
C THR A 162 11.55 0.03 6.47
N SER A 163 10.77 -0.94 6.88
CA SER A 163 10.58 -2.16 6.09
C SER A 163 9.11 -2.50 5.93
N LEU A 164 8.82 -3.16 4.84
CA LEU A 164 7.51 -3.68 4.44
C LEU A 164 7.75 -4.96 3.66
N TRP A 165 6.92 -5.97 3.82
CA TRP A 165 6.99 -7.14 2.97
C TRP A 165 5.61 -7.56 2.45
N PHE A 166 5.60 -8.24 1.32
CA PHE A 166 4.40 -8.82 0.72
C PHE A 166 4.79 -10.02 -0.17
N GLN A 167 3.78 -10.81 -0.54
CA GLN A 167 3.93 -11.85 -1.53
C GLN A 167 2.78 -11.72 -2.54
N ALA A 168 3.11 -11.35 -3.78
CA ALA A 168 2.15 -11.28 -4.86
C ALA A 168 1.63 -12.68 -5.22
N THR A 169 0.31 -12.81 -5.43
CA THR A 169 -0.35 -14.09 -5.73
C THR A 169 -0.66 -14.27 -7.21
N GLU A 170 -0.82 -13.18 -7.95
CA GLU A 170 -1.21 -13.18 -9.35
C GLU A 170 -0.31 -12.26 -10.17
N PRO A 171 0.05 -12.64 -11.41
CA PRO A 171 0.74 -11.75 -12.34
C PRO A 171 -0.15 -10.57 -12.73
N GLY A 172 0.45 -9.40 -12.89
CA GLY A 172 -0.28 -8.19 -13.32
C GLY A 172 0.39 -6.91 -12.86
N ASP A 173 -0.21 -5.80 -13.28
CA ASP A 173 0.23 -4.44 -12.92
C ASP A 173 -0.67 -3.86 -11.84
N TYR A 174 -0.06 -3.45 -10.74
CA TYR A 174 -0.74 -2.93 -9.55
C TYR A 174 -0.28 -1.51 -9.27
N ARG A 175 -1.23 -0.63 -9.01
CA ARG A 175 -0.93 0.78 -8.72
C ARG A 175 -0.21 0.94 -7.39
N LEU A 176 0.88 1.71 -7.43
CA LEU A 176 1.61 2.22 -6.27
C LEU A 176 1.25 3.70 -6.08
N TYR A 177 0.98 4.10 -4.85
CA TYR A 177 0.67 5.47 -4.46
C TYR A 177 1.56 5.94 -3.31
N CYS A 178 1.76 7.24 -3.23
CA CYS A 178 2.17 7.89 -2.00
C CYS A 178 0.91 8.21 -1.18
N SER A 179 0.81 7.72 0.06
CA SER A 179 -0.36 7.95 0.92
C SER A 179 -0.06 8.85 2.14
N GLN A 180 1.09 9.54 2.13
CA GLN A 180 1.44 10.59 3.07
C GLN A 180 1.71 11.88 2.32
N TYR A 181 1.06 12.99 2.69
CA TYR A 181 1.26 14.27 2.03
C TYR A 181 2.75 14.66 2.04
N CYS A 182 3.31 14.85 0.86
CA CYS A 182 4.74 15.07 0.65
C CYS A 182 5.05 16.32 -0.21
N GLY A 183 4.11 17.24 -0.37
CA GLY A 183 4.30 18.48 -1.12
C GLY A 183 3.37 18.65 -2.31
N THR A 184 3.68 19.59 -3.19
CA THR A 184 2.78 20.07 -4.27
C THR A 184 2.33 18.97 -5.22
N ASP A 185 3.24 18.09 -5.65
CA ASP A 185 2.94 17.01 -6.60
C ASP A 185 2.69 15.66 -5.91
N HIS A 186 2.27 15.70 -4.64
CA HIS A 186 1.92 14.51 -3.88
C HIS A 186 0.95 13.57 -4.64
N ALA A 187 -0.07 14.11 -5.27
CA ALA A 187 -1.05 13.33 -6.02
C ALA A 187 -0.48 12.70 -7.31
N ALA A 188 0.59 13.27 -7.85
CA ALA A 188 1.30 12.75 -9.01
C ALA A 188 2.37 11.70 -8.66
N MET A 189 2.75 11.57 -7.37
CA MET A 189 3.71 10.58 -6.91
C MET A 189 3.09 9.18 -6.91
N THR A 190 3.07 8.57 -8.08
CA THR A 190 2.50 7.24 -8.33
C THR A 190 3.53 6.35 -9.00
N GLY A 191 3.26 5.05 -9.04
CA GLY A 191 4.07 4.07 -9.74
C GLY A 191 3.28 2.82 -10.07
N ILE A 192 3.97 1.83 -10.61
CA ILE A 192 3.41 0.52 -10.95
C ILE A 192 4.27 -0.57 -10.33
N VAL A 193 3.62 -1.48 -9.62
CA VAL A 193 4.23 -2.75 -9.20
C VAL A 193 3.82 -3.82 -10.21
N THR A 194 4.76 -4.32 -10.99
CA THR A 194 4.55 -5.37 -11.98
C THR A 194 4.94 -6.73 -11.39
N ALA A 195 3.94 -7.54 -11.09
CA ALA A 195 4.16 -8.91 -10.63
C ALA A 195 4.32 -9.85 -11.82
N LEU A 196 5.47 -10.50 -11.95
CA LEU A 196 5.81 -11.40 -13.04
C LEU A 196 5.83 -12.86 -12.58
N ALA A 197 5.47 -13.77 -13.47
CA ALA A 197 5.76 -15.19 -13.26
C ALA A 197 7.26 -15.40 -13.02
N PRO A 198 7.69 -16.39 -12.21
CA PRO A 198 9.09 -16.53 -11.80
C PRO A 198 10.09 -16.58 -12.96
N GLY A 199 9.74 -17.28 -14.04
CA GLY A 199 10.58 -17.34 -15.24
C GLY A 199 10.69 -16.00 -15.98
N ALA A 200 9.59 -15.24 -16.05
CA ALA A 200 9.57 -13.92 -16.67
C ALA A 200 10.36 -12.90 -15.82
N TYR A 201 10.26 -12.99 -14.48
CA TYR A 201 11.06 -12.17 -13.58
C TYR A 201 12.56 -12.47 -13.71
N ALA A 202 12.95 -13.76 -13.80
CA ALA A 202 14.34 -14.14 -14.03
C ALA A 202 14.87 -13.61 -15.37
N ALA A 203 14.07 -13.69 -16.43
CA ALA A 203 14.41 -13.13 -17.73
C ALA A 203 14.54 -11.60 -17.69
N TRP A 204 13.64 -10.94 -16.99
CA TRP A 204 13.70 -9.48 -16.78
C TRP A 204 14.98 -9.06 -16.05
N LEU A 205 15.37 -9.78 -14.97
CA LEU A 205 16.62 -9.54 -14.24
C LEU A 205 17.88 -9.67 -15.11
N THR A 206 17.86 -10.53 -16.11
CA THR A 206 19.00 -10.70 -17.04
C THR A 206 18.97 -9.76 -18.23
N GLY A 207 18.04 -8.78 -18.25
CA GLY A 207 17.90 -7.81 -19.33
C GLY A 207 17.33 -8.40 -20.63
N GLY A 208 16.55 -9.48 -20.54
CA GLY A 208 15.90 -10.11 -21.70
C GLY A 208 16.93 -10.37 -22.81
N SER A 209 17.70 -11.42 -22.69
CA SER A 209 18.80 -11.74 -23.57
C SER A 209 18.40 -11.80 -25.03
N SER A 210 18.77 -10.83 -25.84
CA SER A 210 19.06 -10.89 -27.27
C SER A 210 19.44 -9.54 -27.88
N ALA A 211 20.02 -8.62 -27.11
CA ALA A 211 20.59 -7.43 -27.74
C ALA A 211 21.96 -7.80 -28.33
N ALA A 212 22.14 -7.53 -29.61
CA ALA A 212 23.42 -7.66 -30.27
C ALA A 212 24.55 -7.07 -29.39
N ASN A 213 25.68 -7.77 -29.32
CA ASN A 213 26.90 -7.39 -28.56
C ASN A 213 27.57 -6.11 -29.12
N THR A 214 26.81 -5.08 -29.42
CA THR A 214 27.34 -3.79 -29.86
C THR A 214 27.46 -2.82 -28.66
N PRO A 215 28.44 -1.93 -28.63
CA PRO A 215 28.56 -0.92 -27.57
C PRO A 215 27.28 -0.06 -27.38
N ALA A 216 26.58 0.24 -28.48
CA ALA A 216 25.32 0.98 -28.44
C ALA A 216 24.21 0.16 -27.79
N ALA A 217 24.11 -1.15 -28.07
CA ALA A 217 23.14 -2.03 -27.43
C ALA A 217 23.45 -2.24 -25.95
N GLN A 218 24.73 -2.37 -25.59
CA GLN A 218 25.16 -2.41 -24.19
C GLN A 218 24.85 -1.08 -23.46
N GLY A 219 25.12 0.05 -24.11
CA GLY A 219 24.78 1.37 -23.58
C GLY A 219 23.27 1.54 -23.37
N ARG A 220 22.43 1.10 -24.33
CA ARG A 220 20.98 1.11 -24.18
C ARG A 220 20.52 0.19 -23.03
N GLN A 221 21.14 -0.95 -22.87
CA GLN A 221 20.84 -1.88 -21.80
C GLN A 221 21.18 -1.27 -20.43
N LEU A 222 22.34 -0.63 -20.30
CA LEU A 222 22.72 0.12 -19.09
C LEU A 222 21.74 1.29 -18.81
N PHE A 223 21.35 2.00 -19.87
CA PHE A 223 20.39 3.11 -19.78
C PHE A 223 19.02 2.65 -19.24
N LEU A 224 18.54 1.48 -19.71
CA LEU A 224 17.32 0.84 -19.18
C LEU A 224 17.53 0.29 -17.77
N GLN A 225 18.66 -0.39 -17.52
CA GLN A 225 18.99 -1.04 -16.25
C GLN A 225 19.07 -0.04 -15.07
N HIS A 226 19.59 1.14 -15.34
CA HIS A 226 19.72 2.20 -14.35
C HIS A 226 18.49 3.13 -14.28
N GLY A 227 17.43 2.83 -15.00
CA GLY A 227 16.19 3.60 -14.97
C GLY A 227 16.31 5.00 -15.58
N CYS A 228 17.36 5.26 -16.38
CA CYS A 228 17.56 6.57 -17.02
C CYS A 228 16.42 6.94 -17.98
N VAL A 229 15.82 5.93 -18.61
CA VAL A 229 14.67 6.05 -19.53
C VAL A 229 13.47 6.72 -18.86
N ASP A 230 13.24 6.43 -17.57
CA ASP A 230 12.07 6.88 -16.83
C ASP A 230 12.04 8.40 -16.58
N CYS A 231 13.20 9.05 -16.73
CA CYS A 231 13.30 10.50 -16.68
C CYS A 231 13.53 11.11 -18.07
N HIS A 232 14.44 10.54 -18.86
CA HIS A 232 14.91 11.16 -20.08
C HIS A 232 14.02 10.89 -21.31
N GLU A 233 13.16 9.85 -21.29
CA GLU A 233 12.17 9.61 -22.35
C GLU A 233 10.75 10.06 -21.96
N THR A 234 10.49 10.36 -20.68
CA THR A 234 9.16 10.77 -20.18
C THR A 234 8.98 12.27 -20.01
N GLY A 235 9.99 13.06 -20.32
CA GLY A 235 9.95 14.53 -20.19
C GLY A 235 10.23 15.07 -18.79
N ARG A 236 10.57 14.21 -17.81
CA ARG A 236 10.99 14.62 -16.46
C ARG A 236 12.41 15.20 -16.42
N ALA A 237 13.24 14.83 -17.38
CA ALA A 237 14.59 15.32 -17.59
C ALA A 237 14.81 15.65 -19.07
N PRO A 238 15.86 16.42 -19.43
CA PRO A 238 16.17 16.73 -20.82
C PRO A 238 16.30 15.45 -21.65
N ASN A 239 15.75 15.47 -22.86
CA ASN A 239 15.92 14.36 -23.81
C ASN A 239 17.40 14.25 -24.22
N LEU A 240 17.96 13.04 -24.14
CA LEU A 240 19.36 12.78 -24.48
C LEU A 240 19.59 12.43 -25.95
N GLN A 241 18.53 12.39 -26.78
CA GLN A 241 18.68 12.13 -28.22
C GLN A 241 19.44 13.28 -28.88
N GLY A 242 20.50 12.92 -29.60
CA GLY A 242 21.31 13.88 -30.33
C GLY A 242 22.28 14.73 -29.47
N VAL A 243 22.40 14.45 -28.17
CA VAL A 243 23.31 15.17 -27.27
C VAL A 243 24.78 14.85 -27.54
N PHE A 244 25.07 13.69 -28.14
CA PHE A 244 26.44 13.29 -28.43
C PHE A 244 27.11 14.25 -29.41
N GLY A 245 28.24 14.84 -28.98
CA GLY A 245 29.00 15.82 -29.77
C GLY A 245 28.40 17.22 -29.82
N GLN A 246 27.31 17.50 -29.11
CA GLN A 246 26.77 18.86 -28.97
C GLN A 246 27.26 19.54 -27.69
N PRO A 247 27.51 20.85 -27.71
CA PRO A 247 27.82 21.60 -26.51
C PRO A 247 26.60 21.60 -25.60
N VAL A 248 26.75 21.15 -24.34
CA VAL A 248 25.68 21.10 -23.33
C VAL A 248 25.94 22.21 -22.31
N LEU A 249 24.97 23.10 -22.13
CA LEU A 249 25.06 24.16 -21.11
C LEU A 249 24.94 23.51 -19.72
N LEU A 250 25.97 23.62 -18.92
CA LEU A 250 25.95 23.14 -17.54
C LEU A 250 25.26 24.16 -16.62
N SER A 251 24.86 23.71 -15.43
CA SER A 251 24.15 24.56 -14.45
C SER A 251 24.98 25.78 -13.94
N ASP A 252 26.28 25.75 -14.14
CA ASP A 252 27.22 26.85 -13.85
C ASP A 252 27.44 27.82 -15.01
N GLY A 253 26.72 27.61 -16.14
CA GLY A 253 26.83 28.43 -17.34
C GLY A 253 28.01 28.10 -18.25
N THR A 254 28.80 27.05 -17.97
CA THR A 254 29.85 26.53 -18.85
C THR A 254 29.30 25.55 -19.88
N THR A 255 30.00 25.33 -21.01
CA THR A 255 29.65 24.39 -22.09
C THR A 255 30.70 23.30 -22.24
#